data_f898cf1228bdfe277ff99808374ea78e
#
_entry.id   f898cf1228bdfe277ff99808374ea78e
#
_cell.length_a   1.000
_cell.length_b   1.000
_cell.length_c   1.000
_cell.angle_alpha   90.00
_cell.angle_beta   90.00
_cell.angle_gamma   90.00
#
_symmetry.space_group_name_H-M   'P 1'
#
loop_
_entity.id
_entity.type
_entity.pdbx_description
1 polymer ?
#
loop_
_entity_poly.entity_id
_entity_poly.type
_entity_poly.pdbx_seq_one_letter_code
_entity_poly.pdbx_strand_id
1 'polypeptide(L)'
;MKIQPFGVELWLNEYEGRAQLNLAETSISALSVRELLALTGSDESWVENLLDCRLSYGDIPGSPRLRQAIAGLYSTVSPERILLAHGTIGANHLAHLVLTHAGDHVVTFTPSYDQHAAIAESIGADVTVLRLTAENNYLPNVQELRGVVRENTKLICLTNPNNPTGTLIDETLLREIVDIAQSVGAYVLCDEVYRGVESEGVVTSPAIADIYDRGISTAGLSKAFSLPGLRVGWVVVPQDLIARFGDQRDYSIISVGALDDALATLALENKDALLYRSRSIIARNRKIVESWLATETRASWIAPDAGSSALITLEGISDDRGFAVGLLETFGVLLTPGSAFDMPGYYRLGYTCDKKTLSKGLHKISEYLNQQMG
;
A
#
# COMPACT_ATOMS: atom_id res chain seq x y z
N MET A 1 -24.85 -7.54 -4.53
CA MET A 1 -23.40 -7.69 -4.22
C MET A 1 -23.25 -7.77 -2.71
N LYS A 2 -22.62 -8.82 -2.17
CA LYS A 2 -22.28 -8.95 -0.74
C LYS A 2 -20.77 -9.01 -0.67
N ILE A 3 -20.15 -8.04 0.01
CA ILE A 3 -18.70 -8.00 0.21
C ILE A 3 -18.37 -8.43 1.63
N GLN A 4 -17.26 -9.13 1.79
CA GLN A 4 -16.76 -9.52 3.12
C GLN A 4 -16.30 -8.28 3.91
N PRO A 5 -16.47 -8.26 5.24
CA PRO A 5 -15.96 -7.19 6.07
C PRO A 5 -14.43 -7.03 5.92
N PHE A 6 -13.95 -5.80 5.82
CA PHE A 6 -12.53 -5.51 5.68
C PHE A 6 -11.87 -5.45 7.06
N GLY A 7 -11.19 -6.52 7.46
CA GLY A 7 -10.71 -6.72 8.84
C GLY A 7 -9.87 -5.56 9.38
N VAL A 8 -8.92 -5.08 8.60
CA VAL A 8 -8.02 -3.97 8.98
C VAL A 8 -8.77 -2.65 9.11
N GLU A 9 -9.65 -2.34 8.16
CA GLU A 9 -10.40 -1.08 8.17
C GLU A 9 -11.42 -1.05 9.30
N LEU A 10 -12.07 -2.17 9.60
CA LEU A 10 -12.96 -2.29 10.77
C LEU A 10 -12.20 -2.02 12.07
N TRP A 11 -10.98 -2.58 12.20
CA TRP A 11 -10.12 -2.34 13.35
C TRP A 11 -9.75 -0.86 13.49
N LEU A 12 -9.27 -0.24 12.42
CA LEU A 12 -8.88 1.17 12.45
C LEU A 12 -10.08 2.09 12.71
N ASN A 13 -11.23 1.87 12.07
CA ASN A 13 -12.44 2.65 12.27
C ASN A 13 -12.92 2.62 13.74
N GLU A 14 -12.73 1.49 14.42
CA GLU A 14 -13.15 1.33 15.81
C GLU A 14 -12.18 1.98 16.82
N TYR A 15 -10.86 1.87 16.56
CA TYR A 15 -9.85 2.15 17.59
C TYR A 15 -8.94 3.34 17.29
N GLU A 16 -8.76 3.75 16.03
CA GLU A 16 -7.77 4.76 15.65
C GLU A 16 -8.00 6.10 16.36
N GLY A 17 -9.24 6.55 16.46
CA GLY A 17 -9.60 7.81 17.13
C GLY A 17 -9.31 7.84 18.64
N ARG A 18 -9.01 6.69 19.25
CA ARG A 18 -8.67 6.55 20.69
C ARG A 18 -7.16 6.51 20.94
N ALA A 19 -6.35 6.39 19.89
CA ALA A 19 -4.91 6.23 20.00
C ALA A 19 -4.21 7.54 20.39
N GLN A 20 -3.36 7.50 21.41
CA GLN A 20 -2.41 8.55 21.74
C GLN A 20 -1.06 8.33 21.06
N LEU A 21 -0.69 7.08 20.86
CA LEU A 21 0.53 6.62 20.22
C LEU A 21 0.13 5.62 19.11
N ASN A 22 -0.18 6.16 17.91
CA ASN A 22 -0.62 5.34 16.79
C ASN A 22 0.58 4.67 16.12
N LEU A 23 0.73 3.35 16.34
CA LEU A 23 1.69 2.47 15.68
C LEU A 23 0.99 1.49 14.72
N ALA A 24 -0.28 1.74 14.38
CA ALA A 24 -1.03 0.97 13.39
C ALA A 24 -1.03 1.63 11.99
N GLU A 25 -0.76 2.95 11.92
CA GLU A 25 -0.76 3.73 10.67
C GLU A 25 0.38 3.29 9.75
N THR A 26 0.07 3.20 8.46
CA THR A 26 1.05 2.84 7.42
C THR A 26 1.40 3.98 6.47
N SER A 27 0.87 5.17 6.67
CA SER A 27 1.34 6.37 5.97
C SER A 27 2.64 6.85 6.60
N ILE A 28 3.62 7.19 5.77
CA ILE A 28 4.88 7.76 6.26
C ILE A 28 4.60 9.19 6.70
N SER A 29 4.77 9.49 7.99
CA SER A 29 4.56 10.80 8.63
C SER A 29 4.05 11.90 7.69
N ALA A 30 2.73 12.06 7.60
CA ALA A 30 2.07 12.91 6.60
C ALA A 30 2.61 14.35 6.62
N LEU A 31 2.71 14.95 5.44
CA LEU A 31 3.12 16.34 5.26
C LEU A 31 1.91 17.29 5.36
N SER A 32 2.09 18.43 6.01
CA SER A 32 1.22 19.58 5.80
C SER A 32 1.53 20.26 4.45
N VAL A 33 0.60 21.06 3.94
CA VAL A 33 0.84 21.87 2.72
C VAL A 33 2.08 22.76 2.89
N ARG A 34 2.27 23.36 4.07
CA ARG A 34 3.45 24.19 4.36
C ARG A 34 4.76 23.41 4.28
N GLU A 35 4.77 22.19 4.80
CA GLU A 35 5.96 21.32 4.74
C GLU A 35 6.23 20.85 3.30
N LEU A 36 5.18 20.57 2.52
CA LEU A 36 5.32 20.22 1.11
C LEU A 36 5.95 21.39 0.33
N LEU A 37 5.44 22.60 0.49
CA LEU A 37 6.00 23.81 -0.15
C LEU A 37 7.46 24.03 0.23
N ALA A 38 7.79 23.91 1.51
CA ALA A 38 9.16 24.07 1.98
C ALA A 38 10.10 22.98 1.41
N LEU A 39 9.61 21.73 1.33
CA LEU A 39 10.38 20.61 0.80
C LEU A 39 10.65 20.74 -0.72
N THR A 40 9.71 21.32 -1.46
CA THR A 40 9.81 21.53 -2.91
C THR A 40 10.48 22.85 -3.29
N GLY A 41 10.80 23.71 -2.32
CA GLY A 41 11.35 25.04 -2.57
C GLY A 41 10.36 26.01 -3.22
N SER A 42 9.06 25.75 -3.08
CA SER A 42 8.00 26.59 -3.63
C SER A 42 7.84 27.86 -2.80
N ASP A 43 7.65 28.98 -3.49
CA ASP A 43 7.51 30.31 -2.90
C ASP A 43 6.04 30.77 -2.75
N GLU A 44 5.86 32.02 -2.31
CA GLU A 44 4.55 32.62 -2.12
C GLU A 44 3.76 32.72 -3.45
N SER A 45 4.42 32.86 -4.58
CA SER A 45 3.75 32.95 -5.88
C SER A 45 3.00 31.66 -6.24
N TRP A 46 3.52 30.50 -5.80
CA TRP A 46 2.85 29.24 -5.98
C TRP A 46 1.54 29.17 -5.16
N VAL A 47 1.57 29.72 -3.94
CA VAL A 47 0.38 29.78 -3.06
C VAL A 47 -0.68 30.71 -3.67
N GLU A 48 -0.29 31.89 -4.18
CA GLU A 48 -1.21 32.81 -4.85
C GLU A 48 -1.86 32.16 -6.07
N ASN A 49 -1.10 31.44 -6.90
CA ASN A 49 -1.65 30.68 -8.03
C ASN A 49 -2.65 29.60 -7.57
N LEU A 50 -2.42 28.96 -6.41
CA LEU A 50 -3.35 28.00 -5.85
C LEU A 50 -4.64 28.67 -5.36
N LEU A 51 -4.55 29.86 -4.75
CA LEU A 51 -5.71 30.64 -4.31
C LEU A 51 -6.58 31.11 -5.49
N ASP A 52 -5.98 31.35 -6.64
CA ASP A 52 -6.69 31.70 -7.89
C ASP A 52 -7.27 30.48 -8.64
N CYS A 53 -7.01 29.28 -8.16
CA CYS A 53 -7.49 28.05 -8.77
C CYS A 53 -9.02 27.99 -8.73
N ARG A 54 -9.66 27.86 -9.90
CA ARG A 54 -11.11 27.66 -9.98
C ARG A 54 -11.48 26.26 -9.51
N LEU A 55 -12.42 26.17 -8.57
CA LEU A 55 -12.93 24.91 -8.03
C LEU A 55 -13.98 24.27 -8.98
N SER A 56 -13.66 24.19 -10.26
CA SER A 56 -14.43 23.47 -11.27
C SER A 56 -13.90 22.02 -11.40
N TYR A 57 -14.59 21.22 -12.21
CA TYR A 57 -13.99 19.96 -12.66
C TYR A 57 -12.67 20.26 -13.39
N GLY A 58 -11.60 19.58 -12.99
CA GLY A 58 -10.32 19.62 -13.70
C GLY A 58 -10.36 18.80 -14.99
N ASP A 59 -9.17 18.53 -15.53
CA ASP A 59 -9.04 17.56 -16.62
C ASP A 59 -9.55 16.19 -16.17
N ILE A 60 -10.51 15.65 -16.89
CA ILE A 60 -11.21 14.40 -16.48
C ILE A 60 -10.23 13.23 -16.29
N PRO A 61 -9.27 12.93 -17.20
CA PRO A 61 -8.27 11.89 -16.96
C PRO A 61 -7.16 12.30 -15.98
N GLY A 62 -7.15 13.52 -15.48
CA GLY A 62 -6.07 14.19 -14.74
C GLY A 62 -5.30 15.17 -15.62
N SER A 63 -4.73 16.22 -15.02
CA SER A 63 -4.01 17.23 -15.79
C SER A 63 -2.86 16.62 -16.59
N PRO A 64 -2.54 17.14 -17.78
CA PRO A 64 -1.41 16.63 -18.57
C PRO A 64 -0.09 16.65 -17.80
N ARG A 65 0.13 17.68 -16.96
CA ARG A 65 1.32 17.78 -16.11
C ARG A 65 1.36 16.67 -15.07
N LEU A 66 0.25 16.41 -14.38
CA LEU A 66 0.18 15.34 -13.38
C LEU A 66 0.42 13.98 -14.02
N ARG A 67 -0.26 13.67 -15.14
CA ARG A 67 -0.05 12.41 -15.85
C ARG A 67 1.38 12.24 -16.37
N GLN A 68 2.01 13.33 -16.85
CA GLN A 68 3.41 13.31 -17.25
C GLN A 68 4.35 13.06 -16.05
N ALA A 69 4.08 13.69 -14.90
CA ALA A 69 4.86 13.46 -13.67
C ALA A 69 4.70 12.02 -13.16
N ILE A 70 3.49 11.46 -13.23
CA ILE A 70 3.24 10.04 -12.92
C ILE A 70 3.98 9.12 -13.89
N ALA A 71 3.93 9.39 -15.21
CA ALA A 71 4.65 8.62 -16.22
C ALA A 71 6.16 8.58 -15.93
N GLY A 72 6.71 9.67 -15.38
CA GLY A 72 8.11 9.74 -14.94
C GLY A 72 8.49 8.84 -13.74
N LEU A 73 7.55 8.09 -13.18
CA LEU A 73 7.80 7.04 -12.18
C LEU A 73 8.04 5.65 -12.83
N TYR A 74 7.80 5.54 -14.12
CA TYR A 74 7.85 4.31 -14.90
C TYR A 74 8.91 4.44 -16.00
N SER A 75 9.37 3.31 -16.53
CA SER A 75 10.40 3.29 -17.58
C SER A 75 9.83 3.33 -18.99
N THR A 76 8.64 2.75 -19.18
CA THR A 76 8.04 2.56 -20.53
C THR A 76 6.61 3.10 -20.66
N VAL A 77 6.05 3.63 -19.58
CA VAL A 77 4.65 4.07 -19.53
C VAL A 77 4.50 5.47 -20.11
N SER A 78 3.59 5.63 -21.06
CA SER A 78 3.19 6.95 -21.57
C SER A 78 2.04 7.54 -20.75
N PRO A 79 1.89 8.90 -20.70
CA PRO A 79 0.82 9.55 -19.96
C PRO A 79 -0.60 9.14 -20.37
N GLU A 80 -0.78 8.69 -21.62
CA GLU A 80 -2.07 8.24 -22.17
C GLU A 80 -2.55 6.93 -21.55
N ARG A 81 -1.63 6.15 -20.96
CA ARG A 81 -1.93 4.89 -20.28
C ARG A 81 -2.33 5.07 -18.81
N ILE A 82 -2.45 6.32 -18.34
CA ILE A 82 -2.67 6.66 -16.93
C ILE A 82 -4.06 7.25 -16.73
N LEU A 83 -4.81 6.72 -15.77
CA LEU A 83 -6.07 7.28 -15.28
C LEU A 83 -5.96 7.55 -13.79
N LEU A 84 -6.40 8.74 -13.37
CA LEU A 84 -6.48 9.07 -11.95
C LEU A 84 -7.66 8.40 -11.27
N ALA A 85 -7.49 8.11 -9.97
CA ALA A 85 -8.48 7.51 -9.11
C ALA A 85 -8.45 8.16 -7.72
N HIS A 86 -9.49 7.92 -6.91
CA HIS A 86 -9.58 8.42 -5.54
C HIS A 86 -8.74 7.56 -4.59
N GLY A 87 -7.45 7.81 -4.53
CA GLY A 87 -6.44 6.99 -3.88
C GLY A 87 -6.17 5.67 -4.60
N THR A 88 -5.15 4.94 -4.18
CA THR A 88 -4.83 3.61 -4.72
C THR A 88 -5.98 2.63 -4.50
N ILE A 89 -6.71 2.76 -3.38
CA ILE A 89 -7.89 1.93 -3.10
C ILE A 89 -8.96 2.04 -4.19
N GLY A 90 -9.18 3.25 -4.73
CA GLY A 90 -10.07 3.48 -5.86
C GLY A 90 -9.53 2.91 -7.16
N ALA A 91 -8.21 2.98 -7.38
CA ALA A 91 -7.54 2.40 -8.54
C ALA A 91 -7.66 0.87 -8.56
N ASN A 92 -7.41 0.21 -7.42
CA ASN A 92 -7.59 -1.24 -7.25
C ASN A 92 -9.05 -1.65 -7.50
N HIS A 93 -10.01 -0.93 -6.89
CA HIS A 93 -11.44 -1.20 -7.09
C HIS A 93 -11.82 -1.11 -8.58
N LEU A 94 -11.39 -0.05 -9.24
CA LEU A 94 -11.64 0.15 -10.68
C LEU A 94 -11.05 -1.00 -11.51
N ALA A 95 -9.83 -1.45 -11.19
CA ALA A 95 -9.20 -2.56 -11.91
C ALA A 95 -10.03 -3.85 -11.80
N HIS A 96 -10.51 -4.19 -10.60
CA HIS A 96 -11.38 -5.35 -10.42
C HIS A 96 -12.70 -5.21 -11.19
N LEU A 97 -13.38 -4.06 -11.11
CA LEU A 97 -14.64 -3.85 -11.82
C LEU A 97 -14.52 -3.96 -13.34
N VAL A 98 -13.37 -3.56 -13.88
CA VAL A 98 -13.14 -3.64 -15.35
C VAL A 98 -12.69 -5.03 -15.76
N LEU A 99 -11.84 -5.69 -15.01
CA LEU A 99 -11.15 -6.90 -15.47
C LEU A 99 -11.84 -8.19 -15.04
N THR A 100 -12.65 -8.17 -13.96
CA THR A 100 -13.21 -9.39 -13.36
C THR A 100 -14.71 -9.47 -13.61
N HIS A 101 -15.20 -10.68 -13.94
CA HIS A 101 -16.61 -11.00 -14.10
C HIS A 101 -16.97 -12.23 -13.29
N ALA A 102 -18.27 -12.45 -13.10
CA ALA A 102 -18.75 -13.67 -12.46
C ALA A 102 -18.29 -14.92 -13.21
N GLY A 103 -17.68 -15.86 -12.49
CA GLY A 103 -17.12 -17.10 -13.03
C GLY A 103 -15.67 -17.00 -13.53
N ASP A 104 -15.08 -15.80 -13.61
CA ASP A 104 -13.63 -15.68 -13.83
C ASP A 104 -12.86 -16.23 -12.64
N HIS A 105 -11.69 -16.82 -12.89
CA HIS A 105 -10.78 -17.22 -11.83
C HIS A 105 -9.78 -16.10 -11.52
N VAL A 106 -9.61 -15.79 -10.22
CA VAL A 106 -8.69 -14.78 -9.71
C VAL A 106 -7.77 -15.41 -8.68
N VAL A 107 -6.48 -15.15 -8.75
CA VAL A 107 -5.50 -15.59 -7.76
C VAL A 107 -5.03 -14.38 -6.96
N THR A 108 -5.06 -14.49 -5.63
CA THR A 108 -4.56 -13.47 -4.70
C THR A 108 -3.67 -14.09 -3.62
N PHE A 109 -3.08 -13.28 -2.77
CA PHE A 109 -2.18 -13.73 -1.70
C PHE A 109 -2.61 -13.16 -0.35
N THR A 110 -2.36 -13.93 0.72
CA THR A 110 -2.56 -13.53 2.12
C THR A 110 -1.33 -13.88 2.97
N PRO A 111 -0.88 -13.08 3.95
CA PRO A 111 -1.43 -11.79 4.32
C PRO A 111 -1.15 -10.72 3.27
N SER A 112 -2.16 -9.93 2.96
CA SER A 112 -2.07 -8.77 2.10
C SER A 112 -3.23 -7.81 2.43
N TYR A 113 -3.43 -6.79 1.60
CA TYR A 113 -4.58 -5.91 1.74
C TYR A 113 -5.81 -6.59 1.14
N ASP A 114 -6.83 -6.89 1.96
CA ASP A 114 -7.97 -7.78 1.63
C ASP A 114 -8.79 -7.37 0.41
N GLN A 115 -8.59 -6.16 -0.07
CA GLN A 115 -9.34 -5.57 -1.17
C GLN A 115 -9.36 -6.47 -2.41
N HIS A 116 -8.23 -7.12 -2.73
CA HIS A 116 -8.10 -7.93 -3.94
C HIS A 116 -9.00 -9.18 -3.92
N ALA A 117 -9.06 -9.89 -2.81
CA ALA A 117 -9.93 -11.05 -2.67
C ALA A 117 -11.39 -10.63 -2.56
N ALA A 118 -11.70 -9.73 -1.61
CA ALA A 118 -13.07 -9.38 -1.26
C ALA A 118 -13.87 -8.76 -2.42
N ILE A 119 -13.24 -7.91 -3.25
CA ILE A 119 -13.91 -7.32 -4.41
C ILE A 119 -14.17 -8.40 -5.47
N ALA A 120 -13.18 -9.23 -5.81
CA ALA A 120 -13.34 -10.29 -6.80
C ALA A 120 -14.45 -11.26 -6.40
N GLU A 121 -14.49 -11.72 -5.15
CA GLU A 121 -15.57 -12.57 -4.60
C GLU A 121 -16.93 -11.87 -4.69
N SER A 122 -17.00 -10.59 -4.36
CA SER A 122 -18.25 -9.83 -4.40
C SER A 122 -18.84 -9.67 -5.80
N ILE A 123 -18.00 -9.72 -6.83
CA ILE A 123 -18.36 -9.73 -8.25
C ILE A 123 -18.86 -11.12 -8.68
N GLY A 124 -18.52 -12.18 -7.92
CA GLY A 124 -18.87 -13.57 -8.24
C GLY A 124 -17.77 -14.34 -8.95
N ALA A 125 -16.52 -13.88 -8.84
CA ALA A 125 -15.36 -14.62 -9.31
C ALA A 125 -15.05 -15.81 -8.40
N ASP A 126 -14.40 -16.84 -8.96
CA ASP A 126 -13.79 -17.95 -8.23
C ASP A 126 -12.39 -17.49 -7.77
N VAL A 127 -12.21 -17.30 -6.47
CA VAL A 127 -10.96 -16.74 -5.92
C VAL A 127 -10.14 -17.81 -5.25
N THR A 128 -8.89 -17.99 -5.72
CA THR A 128 -7.87 -18.78 -5.03
C THR A 128 -6.94 -17.87 -4.25
N VAL A 129 -6.87 -18.05 -2.94
CA VAL A 129 -5.98 -17.29 -2.06
C VAL A 129 -4.77 -18.17 -1.69
N LEU A 130 -3.57 -17.75 -2.09
CA LEU A 130 -2.30 -18.41 -1.70
C LEU A 130 -1.72 -17.77 -0.44
N ARG A 131 -1.19 -18.60 0.46
CA ARG A 131 -0.64 -18.12 1.72
C ARG A 131 0.84 -17.79 1.58
N LEU A 132 1.21 -16.57 1.95
CA LEU A 132 2.60 -16.16 2.15
C LEU A 132 3.02 -16.57 3.56
N THR A 133 4.15 -17.27 3.69
CA THR A 133 4.60 -17.81 4.97
C THR A 133 5.95 -17.26 5.40
N ALA A 134 6.20 -17.26 6.71
CA ALA A 134 7.46 -16.79 7.28
C ALA A 134 8.64 -17.64 6.81
N GLU A 135 8.42 -18.95 6.59
CA GLU A 135 9.45 -19.89 6.10
C GLU A 135 9.96 -19.51 4.71
N ASN A 136 9.10 -18.85 3.90
CA ASN A 136 9.47 -18.32 2.58
C ASN A 136 9.64 -16.79 2.60
N ASN A 137 9.95 -16.19 3.75
CA ASN A 137 10.10 -14.74 3.90
C ASN A 137 8.89 -13.95 3.35
N TYR A 138 7.70 -14.51 3.42
CA TYR A 138 6.45 -13.97 2.85
C TYR A 138 6.51 -13.67 1.35
N LEU A 139 7.38 -14.37 0.59
CA LEU A 139 7.41 -14.30 -0.86
C LEU A 139 6.40 -15.27 -1.48
N PRO A 140 5.81 -14.95 -2.64
CA PRO A 140 5.00 -15.89 -3.42
C PRO A 140 5.78 -17.16 -3.77
N ASN A 141 5.15 -18.32 -3.60
CA ASN A 141 5.69 -19.58 -4.08
C ASN A 141 5.22 -19.82 -5.54
N VAL A 142 6.15 -19.74 -6.47
CA VAL A 142 5.84 -19.89 -7.91
C VAL A 142 5.34 -21.27 -8.29
N GLN A 143 5.72 -22.33 -7.55
CA GLN A 143 5.24 -23.69 -7.81
C GLN A 143 3.77 -23.82 -7.38
N GLU A 144 3.41 -23.25 -6.24
CA GLU A 144 2.01 -23.21 -5.80
C GLU A 144 1.17 -22.36 -6.77
N LEU A 145 1.67 -21.19 -7.17
CA LEU A 145 1.00 -20.33 -8.14
C LEU A 145 0.76 -21.09 -9.46
N ARG A 146 1.78 -21.77 -9.98
CA ARG A 146 1.68 -22.58 -11.21
C ARG A 146 0.66 -23.72 -11.07
N GLY A 147 0.54 -24.30 -9.87
CA GLY A 147 -0.39 -25.38 -9.58
C GLY A 147 -1.86 -24.97 -9.53
N VAL A 148 -2.15 -23.69 -9.28
CA VAL A 148 -3.54 -23.19 -9.14
C VAL A 148 -4.03 -22.40 -10.35
N VAL A 149 -3.13 -21.89 -11.20
CA VAL A 149 -3.47 -21.16 -12.42
C VAL A 149 -4.17 -22.08 -13.43
N ARG A 150 -5.24 -21.60 -14.06
CA ARG A 150 -6.12 -22.32 -14.97
C ARG A 150 -6.30 -21.55 -16.28
N GLU A 151 -6.82 -22.16 -17.32
CA GLU A 151 -7.12 -21.50 -18.59
C GLU A 151 -8.08 -20.31 -18.46
N ASN A 152 -9.00 -20.36 -17.47
CA ASN A 152 -9.92 -19.27 -17.16
C ASN A 152 -9.38 -18.31 -16.08
N THR A 153 -8.12 -18.42 -15.69
CA THR A 153 -7.50 -17.43 -14.78
C THR A 153 -7.43 -16.09 -15.48
N LYS A 154 -8.15 -15.12 -14.94
CA LYS A 154 -8.27 -13.78 -15.53
C LYS A 154 -7.29 -12.80 -14.95
N LEU A 155 -7.02 -12.92 -13.62
CA LEU A 155 -6.26 -11.94 -12.87
C LEU A 155 -5.41 -12.62 -11.79
N ILE A 156 -4.16 -12.18 -11.68
CA ILE A 156 -3.27 -12.47 -10.55
C ILE A 156 -3.01 -11.15 -9.86
N CYS A 157 -3.33 -11.04 -8.56
CA CYS A 157 -3.21 -9.80 -7.81
C CYS A 157 -2.04 -9.86 -6.84
N LEU A 158 -1.19 -8.84 -6.87
CA LEU A 158 -0.01 -8.68 -6.02
C LEU A 158 -0.08 -7.34 -5.28
N THR A 159 0.61 -7.24 -4.16
CA THR A 159 0.99 -5.98 -3.51
C THR A 159 2.52 -5.99 -3.38
N ASN A 160 3.20 -5.07 -4.04
CA ASN A 160 4.67 -5.05 -4.07
C ASN A 160 5.26 -3.64 -3.97
N PRO A 161 5.91 -3.27 -2.88
CA PRO A 161 6.15 -4.04 -1.63
C PRO A 161 4.87 -4.37 -0.87
N ASN A 162 4.86 -5.51 -0.14
CA ASN A 162 3.67 -6.04 0.49
C ASN A 162 3.31 -5.34 1.83
N ASN A 163 2.04 -5.18 2.08
CA ASN A 163 1.45 -4.82 3.37
C ASN A 163 0.65 -6.04 3.88
N PRO A 164 0.91 -6.58 5.08
CA PRO A 164 1.65 -5.96 6.21
C PRO A 164 3.12 -6.35 6.34
N THR A 165 3.68 -7.21 5.49
CA THR A 165 4.96 -7.86 5.72
C THR A 165 6.20 -6.99 5.45
N GLY A 166 6.07 -6.00 4.56
CA GLY A 166 7.19 -5.20 4.07
C GLY A 166 8.13 -5.96 3.13
N THR A 167 7.72 -7.13 2.66
CA THR A 167 8.50 -7.96 1.73
C THR A 167 8.47 -7.36 0.34
N LEU A 168 9.58 -7.45 -0.37
CA LEU A 168 9.73 -7.03 -1.76
C LEU A 168 9.89 -8.24 -2.68
N ILE A 169 9.00 -8.38 -3.65
CA ILE A 169 9.16 -9.30 -4.77
C ILE A 169 10.18 -8.67 -5.72
N ASP A 170 11.34 -9.28 -5.88
CA ASP A 170 12.38 -8.78 -6.78
C ASP A 170 12.01 -8.97 -8.27
N GLU A 171 12.84 -8.41 -9.16
CA GLU A 171 12.60 -8.51 -10.60
C GLU A 171 12.58 -9.95 -11.09
N THR A 172 13.41 -10.83 -10.55
CA THR A 172 13.50 -12.23 -10.98
C THR A 172 12.21 -12.97 -10.69
N LEU A 173 11.75 -12.91 -9.45
CA LEU A 173 10.50 -13.53 -9.03
C LEU A 173 9.28 -12.89 -9.70
N LEU A 174 9.29 -11.57 -9.91
CA LEU A 174 8.21 -10.88 -10.60
C LEU A 174 8.09 -11.34 -12.06
N ARG A 175 9.22 -11.58 -12.75
CA ARG A 175 9.23 -12.12 -14.12
C ARG A 175 8.74 -13.57 -14.17
N GLU A 176 9.07 -14.40 -13.18
CA GLU A 176 8.53 -15.77 -13.10
C GLU A 176 7.00 -15.76 -12.93
N ILE A 177 6.46 -14.82 -12.15
CA ILE A 177 5.00 -14.64 -12.02
C ILE A 177 4.39 -14.18 -13.35
N VAL A 178 5.06 -13.27 -14.06
CA VAL A 178 4.64 -12.82 -15.42
C VAL A 178 4.59 -13.99 -16.39
N ASP A 179 5.61 -14.85 -16.41
CA ASP A 179 5.66 -16.03 -17.30
C ASP A 179 4.48 -16.97 -17.02
N ILE A 180 4.10 -17.16 -15.76
CA ILE A 180 2.94 -17.96 -15.38
C ILE A 180 1.64 -17.28 -15.87
N ALA A 181 1.47 -15.98 -15.64
CA ALA A 181 0.32 -15.23 -16.11
C ALA A 181 0.18 -15.27 -17.62
N GLN A 182 1.31 -15.09 -18.34
CA GLN A 182 1.37 -15.13 -19.80
C GLN A 182 0.96 -16.49 -20.38
N SER A 183 1.30 -17.59 -19.70
CA SER A 183 0.99 -18.94 -20.16
C SER A 183 -0.52 -19.21 -20.32
N VAL A 184 -1.36 -18.47 -19.60
CA VAL A 184 -2.83 -18.56 -19.64
C VAL A 184 -3.49 -17.25 -20.12
N GLY A 185 -2.71 -16.24 -20.47
CA GLY A 185 -3.21 -14.93 -20.93
C GLY A 185 -3.88 -14.11 -19.82
N ALA A 186 -3.54 -14.34 -18.54
CA ALA A 186 -4.05 -13.59 -17.42
C ALA A 186 -3.43 -12.17 -17.33
N TYR A 187 -4.15 -11.23 -16.74
CA TYR A 187 -3.58 -9.94 -16.31
C TYR A 187 -2.86 -10.12 -14.97
N VAL A 188 -1.87 -9.25 -14.70
CA VAL A 188 -1.26 -9.11 -13.38
C VAL A 188 -1.59 -7.71 -12.87
N LEU A 189 -2.35 -7.62 -11.80
CA LEU A 189 -2.61 -6.39 -11.05
C LEU A 189 -1.61 -6.30 -9.90
N CYS A 190 -0.81 -5.25 -9.87
CA CYS A 190 0.14 -5.01 -8.79
C CYS A 190 -0.17 -3.68 -8.11
N ASP A 191 -0.51 -3.72 -6.81
CA ASP A 191 -0.55 -2.54 -5.97
C ASP A 191 0.89 -2.17 -5.58
N GLU A 192 1.38 -1.05 -6.13
CA GLU A 192 2.75 -0.57 -6.00
C GLU A 192 2.84 0.68 -5.09
N VAL A 193 1.87 0.87 -4.21
CA VAL A 193 1.76 2.09 -3.38
C VAL A 193 2.96 2.34 -2.47
N TYR A 194 3.75 1.31 -2.17
CA TYR A 194 4.98 1.39 -1.38
C TYR A 194 6.26 1.38 -2.24
N ARG A 195 6.15 1.35 -3.56
CA ARG A 195 7.32 1.37 -4.46
C ARG A 195 8.07 2.70 -4.33
N GLY A 196 9.39 2.61 -4.25
CA GLY A 196 10.28 3.76 -4.07
C GLY A 196 10.68 4.04 -2.62
N VAL A 197 10.24 3.21 -1.66
CA VAL A 197 10.62 3.32 -0.24
C VAL A 197 11.22 2.02 0.28
N GLU A 198 12.14 1.48 -0.49
CA GLU A 198 12.95 0.31 -0.15
C GLU A 198 13.98 0.67 0.93
N SER A 199 14.37 -0.34 1.70
CA SER A 199 15.45 -0.25 2.69
C SER A 199 16.80 -0.01 2.01
N GLU A 200 17.77 0.51 2.76
CA GLU A 200 19.11 0.77 2.25
C GLU A 200 19.75 -0.51 1.69
N GLY A 201 20.26 -0.44 0.46
CA GLY A 201 20.87 -1.58 -0.24
C GLY A 201 19.88 -2.48 -0.98
N VAL A 202 18.58 -2.28 -0.83
CA VAL A 202 17.56 -3.03 -1.56
C VAL A 202 17.27 -2.33 -2.89
N VAL A 203 17.27 -3.10 -3.98
CA VAL A 203 17.00 -2.58 -5.33
C VAL A 203 15.48 -2.52 -5.54
N THR A 204 14.98 -1.38 -5.99
CA THR A 204 13.57 -1.21 -6.37
C THR A 204 13.17 -2.17 -7.49
N SER A 205 12.10 -2.92 -7.30
CA SER A 205 11.54 -3.76 -8.37
C SER A 205 10.96 -2.91 -9.50
N PRO A 206 11.05 -3.39 -10.75
CA PRO A 206 10.35 -2.73 -11.85
C PRO A 206 8.84 -2.73 -11.60
N ALA A 207 8.14 -1.74 -12.16
CA ALA A 207 6.68 -1.76 -12.16
C ALA A 207 6.17 -2.87 -13.08
N ILE A 208 5.05 -3.49 -12.71
CA ILE A 208 4.48 -4.56 -13.56
C ILE A 208 4.08 -4.03 -14.94
N ALA A 209 3.63 -2.78 -15.04
CA ALA A 209 3.28 -2.13 -16.30
C ALA A 209 4.48 -1.85 -17.23
N ASP A 210 5.72 -1.90 -16.69
CA ASP A 210 6.95 -1.74 -17.47
C ASP A 210 7.45 -3.05 -18.06
N ILE A 211 7.07 -4.21 -17.51
CA ILE A 211 7.65 -5.52 -17.86
C ILE A 211 6.64 -6.53 -18.42
N TYR A 212 5.35 -6.19 -18.42
CA TYR A 212 4.31 -7.08 -18.90
C TYR A 212 3.22 -6.31 -19.68
N ASP A 213 2.92 -6.73 -20.89
CA ASP A 213 1.92 -6.08 -21.76
C ASP A 213 0.50 -6.13 -21.18
N ARG A 214 0.20 -7.10 -20.32
CA ARG A 214 -1.05 -7.22 -19.56
C ARG A 214 -0.86 -6.83 -18.06
N GLY A 215 0.21 -6.10 -17.76
CA GLY A 215 0.49 -5.57 -16.43
C GLY A 215 -0.38 -4.35 -16.13
N ILE A 216 -0.99 -4.33 -14.96
CA ILE A 216 -1.79 -3.23 -14.41
C ILE A 216 -1.08 -2.77 -13.13
N SER A 217 -0.51 -1.58 -13.14
CA SER A 217 0.08 -0.97 -11.94
C SER A 217 -0.91 -0.02 -11.30
N THR A 218 -1.11 -0.14 -10.00
CA THR A 218 -1.82 0.86 -9.20
C THR A 218 -0.89 1.46 -8.18
N ALA A 219 -0.99 2.77 -7.96
CA ALA A 219 -0.20 3.47 -6.96
C ALA A 219 -0.90 4.77 -6.52
N GLY A 220 -0.29 5.53 -5.63
CA GLY A 220 -0.86 6.78 -5.16
C GLY A 220 0.08 7.53 -4.21
N LEU A 221 -0.37 8.69 -3.77
CA LEU A 221 0.41 9.59 -2.94
C LEU A 221 0.37 9.26 -1.44
N SER A 222 -0.48 8.30 -1.03
CA SER A 222 -0.81 8.09 0.38
C SER A 222 0.35 7.54 1.21
N LYS A 223 1.25 6.73 0.63
CA LYS A 223 2.27 5.97 1.37
C LYS A 223 3.67 6.51 1.07
N ALA A 224 4.28 6.14 -0.05
CA ALA A 224 5.65 6.53 -0.39
C ALA A 224 5.87 8.05 -0.42
N PHE A 225 4.84 8.81 -0.78
CA PHE A 225 4.92 10.29 -0.91
C PHE A 225 4.36 11.04 0.31
N SER A 226 3.89 10.38 1.37
CA SER A 226 3.44 11.01 2.63
C SER A 226 2.27 11.99 2.49
N LEU A 227 1.40 11.82 1.51
CA LEU A 227 0.27 12.72 1.20
C LEU A 227 -1.08 12.01 1.16
N PRO A 228 -1.46 11.24 2.21
CA PRO A 228 -2.72 10.47 2.21
C PRO A 228 -3.97 11.37 2.10
N GLY A 229 -3.89 12.59 2.60
CA GLY A 229 -5.00 13.55 2.62
C GLY A 229 -5.41 14.07 1.24
N LEU A 230 -4.55 14.02 0.23
CA LEU A 230 -4.88 14.44 -1.14
C LEU A 230 -5.81 13.46 -1.87
N ARG A 231 -5.96 12.23 -1.39
CA ARG A 231 -6.80 11.21 -2.02
C ARG A 231 -6.50 10.98 -3.51
N VAL A 232 -5.28 11.22 -3.96
CA VAL A 232 -4.84 10.99 -5.34
C VAL A 232 -4.13 9.65 -5.47
N GLY A 233 -4.66 8.80 -6.35
CA GLY A 233 -4.06 7.57 -6.83
C GLY A 233 -4.24 7.48 -8.35
N TRP A 234 -3.66 6.45 -8.92
CA TRP A 234 -3.75 6.22 -10.37
C TRP A 234 -3.68 4.73 -10.69
N VAL A 235 -4.18 4.40 -11.88
CA VAL A 235 -3.98 3.11 -12.51
C VAL A 235 -3.27 3.30 -13.84
N VAL A 236 -2.26 2.46 -14.10
CA VAL A 236 -1.59 2.32 -15.39
C VAL A 236 -2.10 1.05 -16.05
N VAL A 237 -2.63 1.19 -17.25
CA VAL A 237 -3.25 0.06 -17.96
C VAL A 237 -2.67 -0.08 -19.38
N PRO A 238 -2.82 -1.24 -20.02
CA PRO A 238 -2.60 -1.39 -21.46
C PRO A 238 -3.42 -0.38 -22.27
N GLN A 239 -2.87 0.08 -23.40
CA GLN A 239 -3.48 1.12 -24.22
C GLN A 239 -4.88 0.77 -24.73
N ASP A 240 -5.13 -0.49 -25.03
CA ASP A 240 -6.42 -1.00 -25.50
C ASP A 240 -7.51 -1.03 -24.42
N LEU A 241 -7.14 -0.93 -23.14
CA LEU A 241 -8.08 -0.91 -22.02
C LEU A 241 -8.44 0.51 -21.55
N ILE A 242 -7.75 1.55 -21.98
CA ILE A 242 -7.93 2.93 -21.48
C ILE A 242 -9.38 3.40 -21.58
N ALA A 243 -10.03 3.20 -22.72
CA ALA A 243 -11.41 3.60 -22.93
C ALA A 243 -12.35 2.89 -21.94
N ARG A 244 -12.19 1.57 -21.80
CA ARG A 244 -13.01 0.75 -20.90
C ARG A 244 -12.84 1.14 -19.43
N PHE A 245 -11.61 1.45 -19.03
CA PHE A 245 -11.33 1.96 -17.67
C PHE A 245 -11.92 3.35 -17.47
N GLY A 246 -11.83 4.24 -18.46
CA GLY A 246 -12.45 5.56 -18.42
C GLY A 246 -13.96 5.48 -18.25
N ASP A 247 -14.65 4.70 -19.07
CA ASP A 247 -16.09 4.50 -19.01
C ASP A 247 -16.53 3.99 -17.62
N GLN A 248 -15.81 3.03 -17.05
CA GLN A 248 -16.13 2.48 -15.73
C GLN A 248 -15.81 3.47 -14.60
N ARG A 249 -14.73 4.24 -14.73
CA ARG A 249 -14.33 5.24 -13.72
C ARG A 249 -15.40 6.32 -13.54
N ASP A 250 -16.06 6.74 -14.61
CA ASP A 250 -17.06 7.81 -14.60
C ASP A 250 -18.28 7.48 -13.72
N TYR A 251 -18.48 6.21 -13.35
CA TYR A 251 -19.47 5.79 -12.36
C TYR A 251 -19.02 5.93 -10.91
N SER A 252 -17.74 6.21 -10.64
CA SER A 252 -17.19 6.35 -9.29
C SER A 252 -16.61 7.73 -9.02
N ILE A 253 -15.91 8.30 -10.00
CA ILE A 253 -15.25 9.60 -9.91
C ILE A 253 -15.13 10.19 -11.32
N ILE A 254 -15.56 11.42 -11.50
CA ILE A 254 -15.43 12.13 -12.77
C ILE A 254 -14.00 12.65 -12.93
N SER A 255 -13.51 13.40 -11.94
CA SER A 255 -12.13 13.90 -11.88
C SER A 255 -11.66 13.97 -10.43
N VAL A 256 -10.36 14.00 -10.20
CA VAL A 256 -9.83 14.40 -8.89
C VAL A 256 -10.04 15.90 -8.66
N GLY A 257 -9.98 16.35 -7.41
CA GLY A 257 -10.13 17.76 -7.08
C GLY A 257 -9.03 18.61 -7.72
N ALA A 258 -9.37 19.83 -8.17
CA ALA A 258 -8.41 20.72 -8.83
C ALA A 258 -7.24 21.10 -7.90
N LEU A 259 -7.49 21.28 -6.60
CA LEU A 259 -6.44 21.54 -5.61
C LEU A 259 -5.58 20.29 -5.37
N ASP A 260 -6.20 19.11 -5.35
CA ASP A 260 -5.49 17.85 -5.18
C ASP A 260 -4.59 17.54 -6.37
N ASP A 261 -5.07 17.81 -7.61
CA ASP A 261 -4.28 17.69 -8.84
C ASP A 261 -3.06 18.63 -8.80
N ALA A 262 -3.26 19.91 -8.43
CA ALA A 262 -2.18 20.88 -8.35
C ALA A 262 -1.11 20.49 -7.31
N LEU A 263 -1.52 20.09 -6.11
CA LEU A 263 -0.60 19.65 -5.05
C LEU A 263 0.08 18.31 -5.39
N ALA A 264 -0.64 17.39 -6.02
CA ALA A 264 -0.10 16.12 -6.52
C ALA A 264 0.96 16.35 -7.62
N THR A 265 0.68 17.27 -8.53
CA THR A 265 1.63 17.67 -9.58
C THR A 265 2.91 18.23 -8.98
N LEU A 266 2.80 19.18 -8.05
CA LEU A 266 3.95 19.74 -7.34
C LEU A 266 4.78 18.65 -6.65
N ALA A 267 4.10 17.74 -5.94
CA ALA A 267 4.76 16.64 -5.23
C ALA A 267 5.53 15.71 -6.19
N LEU A 268 4.91 15.29 -7.29
CA LEU A 268 5.52 14.34 -8.22
C LEU A 268 6.58 14.94 -9.12
N GLU A 269 6.49 16.23 -9.47
CA GLU A 269 7.58 16.96 -10.13
C GLU A 269 8.82 17.07 -9.23
N ASN A 270 8.64 16.94 -7.91
CA ASN A 270 9.69 16.96 -6.90
C ASN A 270 9.84 15.59 -6.17
N LYS A 271 9.47 14.49 -6.85
CA LYS A 271 9.41 13.14 -6.28
C LYS A 271 10.66 12.72 -5.52
N ASP A 272 11.84 13.12 -6.01
CA ASP A 272 13.12 12.70 -5.42
C ASP A 272 13.30 13.26 -4.01
N ALA A 273 12.88 14.52 -3.77
CA ALA A 273 12.92 15.13 -2.44
C ALA A 273 11.96 14.42 -1.46
N LEU A 274 10.75 14.09 -1.92
CA LEU A 274 9.76 13.38 -1.11
C LEU A 274 10.21 11.96 -0.79
N LEU A 275 10.67 11.22 -1.78
CA LEU A 275 11.17 9.84 -1.59
C LEU A 275 12.42 9.81 -0.70
N TYR A 276 13.34 10.75 -0.86
CA TYR A 276 14.49 10.89 0.03
C TYR A 276 14.07 11.11 1.50
N ARG A 277 13.11 12.01 1.73
CA ARG A 277 12.52 12.23 3.08
C ARG A 277 11.92 10.93 3.62
N SER A 278 11.10 10.26 2.84
CA SER A 278 10.41 9.03 3.24
C SER A 278 11.41 7.92 3.59
N ARG A 279 12.40 7.67 2.74
CA ARG A 279 13.49 6.71 3.01
C ARG A 279 14.30 7.09 4.26
N SER A 280 14.57 8.37 4.47
CA SER A 280 15.29 8.84 5.67
C SER A 280 14.51 8.57 6.95
N ILE A 281 13.18 8.72 6.93
CA ILE A 281 12.31 8.38 8.07
C ILE A 281 12.34 6.87 8.32
N ILE A 282 12.16 6.06 7.27
CA ILE A 282 12.19 4.60 7.35
C ILE A 282 13.53 4.11 7.93
N ALA A 283 14.66 4.54 7.35
CA ALA A 283 15.99 4.11 7.78
C ALA A 283 16.27 4.46 9.24
N ARG A 284 15.91 5.69 9.66
CA ARG A 284 16.05 6.12 11.06
C ARG A 284 15.17 5.31 12.00
N ASN A 285 13.90 5.14 11.67
CA ASN A 285 12.93 4.51 12.55
C ASN A 285 13.12 2.99 12.61
N ARG A 286 13.56 2.36 11.51
CA ARG A 286 13.97 0.96 11.50
C ARG A 286 15.05 0.69 12.54
N LYS A 287 16.08 1.53 12.65
CA LYS A 287 17.14 1.41 13.70
C LYS A 287 16.57 1.50 15.11
N ILE A 288 15.51 2.29 15.32
CA ILE A 288 14.82 2.36 16.63
C ILE A 288 14.15 1.02 16.95
N VAL A 289 13.43 0.43 15.98
CA VAL A 289 12.79 -0.88 16.15
C VAL A 289 13.84 -1.97 16.38
N GLU A 290 14.91 -2.00 15.57
CA GLU A 290 16.01 -2.98 15.71
C GLU A 290 16.68 -2.88 17.10
N SER A 291 16.90 -1.66 17.59
CA SER A 291 17.45 -1.44 18.96
C SER A 291 16.48 -1.91 20.05
N TRP A 292 15.18 -1.74 19.85
CA TRP A 292 14.17 -2.25 20.77
C TRP A 292 14.13 -3.78 20.76
N LEU A 293 14.12 -4.43 19.58
CA LEU A 293 14.14 -5.89 19.43
C LEU A 293 15.41 -6.52 20.05
N ALA A 294 16.54 -5.81 20.04
CA ALA A 294 17.77 -6.30 20.66
C ALA A 294 17.66 -6.37 22.21
N THR A 295 16.72 -5.65 22.82
CA THR A 295 16.50 -5.63 24.28
C THR A 295 15.20 -6.30 24.70
N GLU A 296 14.19 -6.34 23.83
CA GLU A 296 12.90 -7.01 24.06
C GLU A 296 12.91 -8.39 23.41
N THR A 297 13.46 -9.37 24.12
CA THR A 297 13.69 -10.72 23.59
C THR A 297 12.42 -11.53 23.29
N ARG A 298 11.26 -11.06 23.81
CA ARG A 298 9.95 -11.67 23.52
C ARG A 298 9.36 -11.19 22.21
N ALA A 299 9.91 -10.14 21.60
CA ALA A 299 9.48 -9.62 20.32
C ALA A 299 10.43 -10.05 19.20
N SER A 300 9.88 -10.40 18.04
CA SER A 300 10.68 -10.70 16.86
C SER A 300 9.99 -10.24 15.58
N TRP A 301 10.75 -10.10 14.51
CA TRP A 301 10.24 -9.83 13.17
C TRP A 301 11.10 -10.48 12.09
N ILE A 302 10.53 -10.64 10.91
CA ILE A 302 11.31 -10.72 9.68
C ILE A 302 11.49 -9.28 9.22
N ALA A 303 12.76 -8.85 9.11
CA ALA A 303 13.06 -7.45 8.79
C ALA A 303 12.50 -7.06 7.41
N PRO A 304 11.73 -5.97 7.30
CA PRO A 304 11.10 -5.61 6.04
C PRO A 304 12.11 -5.13 5.00
N ASP A 305 11.95 -5.53 3.75
CA ASP A 305 12.76 -5.03 2.63
C ASP A 305 12.35 -3.61 2.23
N ALA A 306 11.08 -3.27 2.42
CA ALA A 306 10.52 -1.99 2.00
C ALA A 306 9.23 -1.64 2.77
N GLY A 307 8.70 -0.46 2.47
CA GLY A 307 7.42 -0.01 3.02
C GLY A 307 7.52 0.61 4.41
N SER A 308 6.39 0.76 5.06
CA SER A 308 6.22 1.55 6.28
C SER A 308 5.79 0.72 7.50
N SER A 309 5.62 -0.58 7.32
CA SER A 309 5.17 -1.50 8.36
C SER A 309 5.89 -2.85 8.27
N ALA A 310 5.82 -3.60 9.35
CA ALA A 310 6.31 -4.96 9.44
C ALA A 310 5.37 -5.80 10.32
N LEU A 311 5.39 -7.12 10.13
CA LEU A 311 4.79 -8.05 11.09
C LEU A 311 5.79 -8.33 12.21
N ILE A 312 5.32 -8.19 13.45
CA ILE A 312 6.05 -8.62 14.65
C ILE A 312 5.29 -9.74 15.34
N THR A 313 6.00 -10.60 16.06
CA THR A 313 5.44 -11.57 17.01
C THR A 313 5.76 -11.13 18.42
N LEU A 314 4.87 -11.47 19.38
CA LEU A 314 5.08 -11.26 20.80
C LEU A 314 4.89 -12.60 21.49
N GLU A 315 5.99 -13.17 22.03
CA GLU A 315 6.00 -14.48 22.66
C GLU A 315 5.11 -14.50 23.92
N GLY A 316 4.39 -15.60 24.12
CA GLY A 316 3.51 -15.80 25.27
C GLY A 316 2.11 -15.17 25.13
N ILE A 317 1.81 -14.47 24.04
CA ILE A 317 0.50 -13.87 23.79
C ILE A 317 -0.28 -14.74 22.79
N SER A 318 -1.39 -15.34 23.26
CA SER A 318 -2.25 -16.20 22.43
C SER A 318 -3.47 -15.45 21.84
N ASP A 319 -3.90 -14.36 22.47
CA ASP A 319 -5.00 -13.50 22.02
C ASP A 319 -4.42 -12.16 21.55
N ASP A 320 -4.12 -12.07 20.27
CA ASP A 320 -3.54 -10.87 19.66
C ASP A 320 -4.50 -9.66 19.72
N ARG A 321 -5.81 -9.92 19.58
CA ARG A 321 -6.83 -8.87 19.62
C ARG A 321 -7.03 -8.34 21.04
N GLY A 322 -7.17 -9.23 22.02
CA GLY A 322 -7.28 -8.85 23.43
C GLY A 322 -6.05 -8.10 23.92
N PHE A 323 -4.85 -8.53 23.52
CA PHE A 323 -3.62 -7.80 23.83
C PHE A 323 -3.61 -6.38 23.23
N ALA A 324 -3.95 -6.24 21.95
CA ALA A 324 -3.95 -4.94 21.28
C ALA A 324 -4.97 -3.97 21.89
N VAL A 325 -6.17 -4.45 22.28
CA VAL A 325 -7.18 -3.64 22.98
C VAL A 325 -6.67 -3.23 24.37
N GLY A 326 -6.15 -4.17 25.17
CA GLY A 326 -5.63 -3.88 26.50
C GLY A 326 -4.44 -2.91 26.49
N LEU A 327 -3.54 -3.02 25.49
CA LEU A 327 -2.44 -2.09 25.28
C LEU A 327 -2.94 -0.68 24.97
N LEU A 328 -3.98 -0.56 24.12
CA LEU A 328 -4.61 0.71 23.80
C LEU A 328 -5.29 1.33 25.04
N GLU A 329 -6.05 0.54 25.80
CA GLU A 329 -6.78 1.02 26.98
C GLU A 329 -5.85 1.42 28.13
N THR A 330 -4.72 0.70 28.31
CA THR A 330 -3.79 0.96 29.41
C THR A 330 -2.82 2.08 29.08
N PHE A 331 -2.30 2.14 27.87
CA PHE A 331 -1.19 3.03 27.50
C PHE A 331 -1.47 3.94 26.30
N GLY A 332 -2.64 3.83 25.68
CA GLY A 332 -3.00 4.61 24.47
C GLY A 332 -2.20 4.23 23.23
N VAL A 333 -1.56 3.05 23.21
CA VAL A 333 -0.79 2.56 22.07
C VAL A 333 -1.68 1.70 21.17
N LEU A 334 -1.79 2.04 19.90
CA LEU A 334 -2.52 1.26 18.91
C LEU A 334 -1.56 0.44 18.04
N LEU A 335 -1.77 -0.88 18.01
CA LEU A 335 -1.23 -1.83 17.03
C LEU A 335 -2.38 -2.42 16.22
N THR A 336 -2.10 -2.95 15.03
CA THR A 336 -3.10 -3.75 14.30
C THR A 336 -2.84 -5.23 14.61
N PRO A 337 -3.80 -5.96 15.23
CA PRO A 337 -3.63 -7.39 15.48
C PRO A 337 -3.56 -8.17 14.16
N GLY A 338 -2.77 -9.20 14.15
CA GLY A 338 -2.57 -10.05 12.96
C GLY A 338 -3.83 -10.76 12.51
N SER A 339 -4.74 -11.07 13.45
CA SER A 339 -6.07 -11.62 13.15
C SER A 339 -6.91 -10.74 12.21
N ALA A 340 -6.57 -9.45 12.05
CA ALA A 340 -7.17 -8.56 11.04
C ALA A 340 -6.66 -8.83 9.61
N PHE A 341 -5.63 -9.66 9.46
CA PHE A 341 -5.02 -10.11 8.20
C PHE A 341 -5.01 -11.66 8.06
N ASP A 342 -5.84 -12.37 8.80
CA ASP A 342 -5.81 -13.83 8.91
C ASP A 342 -4.46 -14.42 9.41
N MET A 343 -3.75 -13.63 10.23
CA MET A 343 -2.45 -13.96 10.84
C MET A 343 -2.51 -13.87 12.37
N PRO A 344 -3.34 -14.70 13.06
CA PRO A 344 -3.44 -14.66 14.51
C PRO A 344 -2.07 -14.92 15.16
N GLY A 345 -1.79 -14.20 16.26
CA GLY A 345 -0.51 -14.25 16.97
C GLY A 345 0.56 -13.29 16.43
N TYR A 346 0.27 -12.58 15.36
CA TYR A 346 1.12 -11.49 14.84
C TYR A 346 0.51 -10.12 15.14
N TYR A 347 1.32 -9.07 14.91
CA TYR A 347 0.88 -7.67 14.95
C TYR A 347 1.52 -6.93 13.80
N ARG A 348 0.76 -6.09 13.11
CA ARG A 348 1.36 -5.10 12.21
C ARG A 348 1.82 -3.91 13.03
N LEU A 349 3.11 -3.63 12.97
CA LEU A 349 3.77 -2.46 13.50
C LEU A 349 4.02 -1.46 12.37
N GLY A 350 3.30 -0.33 12.37
CA GLY A 350 3.61 0.84 11.57
C GLY A 350 4.71 1.64 12.25
N TYR A 351 5.89 1.75 11.64
CA TYR A 351 7.05 2.35 12.30
C TYR A 351 7.49 3.68 11.67
N THR A 352 6.65 4.29 10.83
CA THR A 352 7.02 5.52 10.08
C THR A 352 6.37 6.79 10.60
N CYS A 353 5.81 6.76 11.81
CA CYS A 353 5.40 7.93 12.58
C CYS A 353 6.62 8.74 13.09
N ASP A 354 6.39 9.81 13.82
CA ASP A 354 7.48 10.57 14.44
C ASP A 354 8.27 9.71 15.44
N LYS A 355 9.60 9.96 15.53
CA LYS A 355 10.51 9.14 16.32
C LYS A 355 10.18 9.07 17.83
N LYS A 356 9.58 10.12 18.38
CA LYS A 356 9.23 10.15 19.82
C LYS A 356 8.01 9.26 20.07
N THR A 357 7.00 9.32 19.19
CA THR A 357 5.84 8.45 19.22
C THR A 357 6.26 6.99 19.10
N LEU A 358 7.12 6.66 18.12
CA LEU A 358 7.64 5.30 17.95
C LEU A 358 8.37 4.80 19.19
N SER A 359 9.39 5.55 19.67
CA SER A 359 10.19 5.12 20.82
C SER A 359 9.34 4.95 22.08
N LYS A 360 8.41 5.88 22.33
CA LYS A 360 7.50 5.81 23.48
C LYS A 360 6.53 4.63 23.36
N GLY A 361 5.99 4.39 22.17
CA GLY A 361 5.06 3.28 21.91
C GLY A 361 5.73 1.93 22.12
N LEU A 362 6.94 1.72 21.57
CA LEU A 362 7.71 0.48 21.75
C LEU A 362 8.03 0.23 23.24
N HIS A 363 8.41 1.27 23.98
CA HIS A 363 8.62 1.15 25.42
C HIS A 363 7.35 0.73 26.18
N LYS A 364 6.19 1.28 25.80
CA LYS A 364 4.90 0.92 26.40
C LYS A 364 4.45 -0.51 26.04
N ILE A 365 4.81 -1.01 24.87
CA ILE A 365 4.61 -2.42 24.53
C ILE A 365 5.39 -3.31 25.51
N SER A 366 6.68 -3.02 25.78
CA SER A 366 7.48 -3.76 26.74
C SER A 366 6.92 -3.69 28.16
N GLU A 367 6.46 -2.49 28.61
CA GLU A 367 5.81 -2.33 29.92
C GLU A 367 4.56 -3.21 30.03
N TYR A 368 3.73 -3.23 28.97
CA TYR A 368 2.50 -4.03 28.98
C TYR A 368 2.79 -5.53 28.95
N LEU A 369 3.77 -5.97 28.16
CA LEU A 369 4.24 -7.36 28.18
C LEU A 369 4.67 -7.80 29.60
N ASN A 370 5.38 -6.93 30.35
CA ASN A 370 5.76 -7.23 31.73
C ASN A 370 4.54 -7.41 32.65
N GLN A 371 3.45 -6.66 32.43
CA GLN A 371 2.23 -6.78 33.22
C GLN A 371 1.43 -8.07 32.90
N GLN A 372 1.52 -8.54 31.68
CA GLN A 372 0.77 -9.74 31.26
C GLN A 372 1.45 -11.04 31.67
N MET A 373 2.76 -11.03 31.91
CA MET A 373 3.58 -12.22 32.14
C MET A 373 4.16 -12.28 33.57
N GLY A 374 3.95 -11.26 34.39
CA GLY A 374 4.31 -11.19 35.82
C GLY A 374 3.16 -11.60 36.69
#